data_d7a2ad6c9cb1cce000660313dc4f9db5
#
_entry.id   d7a2ad6c9cb1cce000660313dc4f9db5
#
_cell.length_a   1.000
_cell.length_b   1.000
_cell.length_c   1.000
_cell.angle_alpha   90.00
_cell.angle_beta   90.00
_cell.angle_gamma   90.00
#
_symmetry.space_group_name_H-M   'P 1'
#
loop_
_entity.id
_entity.type
_entity.pdbx_description
1 polymer ?
#
loop_
_entity_poly.entity_id
_entity_poly.type
_entity_poly.pdbx_seq_one_letter_code
_entity_poly.pdbx_strand_id
1 'polypeptide(L)'
;VNDHSLIQDDSGTWHLFGITSHAEEDFSECERYFVHAAGALNGEPMQELQKVCDNGVRAWAPCVVRQGPRYIMHYGPSPMRMASSMELTHWMEHSPVIQGAPLDSCHRDSMVLPKPGGGWWMYITGIDENMNGVISVLESEDLITWTFLRFALRTTDACGVKPPWGGTESPFVVYREGLYYLFITLTDCKQHNYHNTLVFASEDPTDFGCYSGNPERDGVVAQLHAHAPEVIQEQDGQWYISTCGWRGYNCPVEGGVGIAKLDWI
;
A
#
# COMPACT_ATOMS: atom_id res chain seq x y z
N VAL A 1 10.26 -1.12 -10.41
CA VAL A 1 9.71 -0.87 -9.08
C VAL A 1 8.22 -1.15 -9.11
N ASN A 2 7.71 -1.83 -8.11
CA ASN A 2 6.28 -2.06 -7.89
C ASN A 2 5.87 -1.39 -6.57
N ASP A 3 4.86 -1.97 -5.85
CA ASP A 3 4.38 -1.35 -4.60
C ASP A 3 5.49 -0.65 -3.82
N HIS A 4 5.22 0.56 -3.39
CA HIS A 4 6.20 1.46 -2.83
C HIS A 4 5.63 2.26 -1.67
N SER A 5 6.49 2.93 -0.93
CA SER A 5 6.12 3.89 0.10
C SER A 5 6.96 5.15 -0.01
N LEU A 6 6.31 6.28 0.18
CA LEU A 6 6.92 7.61 0.21
C LEU A 6 6.84 8.19 1.62
N ILE A 7 7.97 8.65 2.15
CA ILE A 7 8.04 9.32 3.47
C ILE A 7 9.00 10.50 3.40
N GLN A 8 8.66 11.61 4.07
CA GLN A 8 9.52 12.77 4.17
C GLN A 8 10.33 12.73 5.47
N ASP A 9 11.62 13.00 5.38
CA ASP A 9 12.50 13.14 6.55
C ASP A 9 12.43 14.54 7.17
N ASP A 10 13.16 14.76 8.26
CA ASP A 10 13.20 16.05 8.98
C ASP A 10 13.84 17.19 8.16
N SER A 11 14.61 16.86 7.11
CA SER A 11 15.19 17.85 6.21
C SER A 11 14.24 18.30 5.10
N GLY A 12 13.09 17.63 4.95
CA GLY A 12 12.17 17.81 3.86
C GLY A 12 12.50 16.97 2.62
N THR A 13 13.48 16.06 2.72
CA THR A 13 13.79 15.14 1.62
C THR A 13 12.78 13.99 1.60
N TRP A 14 12.26 13.69 0.43
CA TRP A 14 11.41 12.52 0.21
C TRP A 14 12.25 11.27 0.01
N HIS A 15 11.86 10.20 0.67
CA HIS A 15 12.41 8.86 0.53
C HIS A 15 11.35 7.93 -0.07
N LEU A 16 11.76 7.15 -1.05
CA LEU A 16 10.96 6.13 -1.70
C LEU A 16 11.57 4.76 -1.38
N PHE A 17 10.72 3.86 -0.89
CA PHE A 17 11.03 2.44 -0.73
C PHE A 17 10.10 1.64 -1.62
N GLY A 18 10.60 0.66 -2.36
CA GLY A 18 9.73 -0.09 -3.27
C GLY A 18 10.23 -1.50 -3.56
N ILE A 19 9.32 -2.38 -3.92
CA ILE A 19 9.63 -3.73 -4.38
C ILE A 19 10.46 -3.60 -5.66
N THR A 20 11.51 -4.38 -5.76
CA THR A 20 12.32 -4.46 -6.97
C THR A 20 12.78 -5.88 -7.24
N SER A 21 13.06 -6.16 -8.51
CA SER A 21 13.67 -7.41 -8.96
C SER A 21 14.65 -7.14 -10.09
N HIS A 22 15.63 -8.00 -10.23
CA HIS A 22 16.47 -8.01 -11.42
C HIS A 22 15.76 -8.70 -12.58
N ALA A 23 15.83 -8.14 -13.78
CA ALA A 23 15.10 -8.60 -14.95
C ALA A 23 15.41 -10.06 -15.39
N GLU A 24 16.51 -10.64 -14.89
CA GLU A 24 16.97 -11.99 -15.23
C GLU A 24 16.64 -13.03 -14.15
N GLU A 25 16.06 -12.62 -13.01
CA GLU A 25 15.73 -13.51 -11.91
C GLU A 25 14.29 -14.02 -12.03
N ASP A 26 14.05 -15.25 -11.55
CA ASP A 26 12.70 -15.76 -11.39
C ASP A 26 11.94 -14.86 -10.43
N PHE A 27 10.78 -14.35 -10.86
CA PHE A 27 9.93 -13.45 -10.11
C PHE A 27 9.62 -13.96 -8.68
N SER A 28 9.56 -15.29 -8.49
CA SER A 28 9.33 -15.89 -7.18
C SER A 28 10.53 -15.82 -6.24
N GLU A 29 11.73 -15.57 -6.75
CA GLU A 29 12.99 -15.65 -6.00
C GLU A 29 13.62 -14.28 -5.74
N CYS A 30 13.17 -13.21 -6.41
CA CYS A 30 13.90 -11.95 -6.45
C CYS A 30 13.41 -10.88 -5.49
N GLU A 31 12.19 -10.77 -5.14
CA GLU A 31 11.61 -9.69 -4.34
C GLU A 31 11.96 -9.79 -2.84
N ARG A 32 13.24 -9.63 -2.50
CA ARG A 32 13.79 -9.91 -1.16
C ARG A 32 14.37 -8.69 -0.43
N TYR A 33 14.30 -7.53 -1.06
CA TYR A 33 14.76 -6.25 -0.50
C TYR A 33 13.95 -5.11 -1.12
N PHE A 34 14.06 -3.93 -0.55
CA PHE A 34 13.50 -2.73 -1.14
C PHE A 34 14.58 -1.87 -1.78
N VAL A 35 14.30 -1.37 -2.98
CA VAL A 35 15.04 -0.23 -3.51
C VAL A 35 14.76 0.96 -2.60
N HIS A 36 15.78 1.77 -2.39
CA HIS A 36 15.68 3.03 -1.65
C HIS A 36 16.19 4.16 -2.53
N ALA A 37 15.38 5.18 -2.72
CA ALA A 37 15.77 6.40 -3.43
C ALA A 37 15.37 7.63 -2.62
N ALA A 38 16.07 8.75 -2.81
CA ALA A 38 15.78 9.98 -2.12
C ALA A 38 15.87 11.20 -3.05
N GLY A 39 15.04 12.20 -2.81
CA GLY A 39 14.99 13.41 -3.63
C GLY A 39 13.81 14.32 -3.32
N ALA A 40 13.50 15.22 -4.23
CA ALA A 40 12.35 16.10 -4.16
C ALA A 40 11.25 15.67 -5.16
N LEU A 41 10.00 16.06 -4.90
CA LEU A 41 8.87 15.83 -5.81
C LEU A 41 8.77 16.94 -6.88
N ASN A 42 9.86 17.18 -7.59
CA ASN A 42 9.98 18.30 -8.52
C ASN A 42 10.04 17.90 -10.00
N GLY A 43 9.81 16.60 -10.28
CA GLY A 43 9.90 16.02 -11.62
C GLY A 43 11.30 15.52 -12.01
N GLU A 44 12.31 15.78 -11.20
CA GLU A 44 13.64 15.21 -11.39
C GLU A 44 13.72 13.79 -10.81
N PRO A 45 14.52 12.87 -11.39
CA PRO A 45 14.72 11.54 -10.84
C PRO A 45 15.30 11.61 -9.42
N MET A 46 14.74 10.81 -8.52
CA MET A 46 15.34 10.61 -7.20
C MET A 46 16.67 9.87 -7.32
N GLN A 47 17.60 10.19 -6.42
CA GLN A 47 18.88 9.50 -6.33
C GLN A 47 18.68 8.13 -5.68
N GLU A 48 19.10 7.07 -6.36
CA GLU A 48 19.13 5.73 -5.77
C GLU A 48 20.20 5.66 -4.66
N LEU A 49 19.82 5.06 -3.55
CA LEU A 49 20.63 4.84 -2.37
C LEU A 49 20.88 3.34 -2.16
N GLN A 50 21.45 2.97 -1.03
CA GLN A 50 21.66 1.58 -0.67
C GLN A 50 20.31 0.89 -0.44
N LYS A 51 20.12 -0.31 -1.02
CA LYS A 51 18.96 -1.17 -0.75
C LYS A 51 18.81 -1.49 0.74
N VAL A 52 17.59 -1.72 1.19
CA VAL A 52 17.25 -1.96 2.59
C VAL A 52 16.43 -3.23 2.77
N CYS A 53 16.40 -3.77 3.99
CA CYS A 53 15.66 -4.98 4.37
C CYS A 53 16.03 -6.22 3.53
N ASP A 54 17.31 -6.35 3.16
CA ASP A 54 17.83 -7.52 2.42
C ASP A 54 18.18 -8.65 3.39
N ASN A 55 17.19 -9.46 3.75
CA ASN A 55 17.33 -10.55 4.73
C ASN A 55 17.11 -11.95 4.13
N GLY A 56 17.05 -12.05 2.81
CA GLY A 56 16.90 -13.32 2.09
C GLY A 56 15.48 -13.90 2.09
N VAL A 57 14.48 -13.16 2.60
CA VAL A 57 13.07 -13.52 2.52
C VAL A 57 12.30 -12.51 1.70
N ARG A 58 11.12 -12.90 1.21
CA ARG A 58 10.29 -11.97 0.42
C ARG A 58 9.97 -10.70 1.19
N ALA A 59 10.06 -9.58 0.51
CA ALA A 59 9.79 -8.24 1.01
C ALA A 59 8.85 -7.52 0.03
N TRP A 60 7.55 -7.44 0.39
CA TRP A 60 6.50 -6.89 -0.47
C TRP A 60 5.82 -5.68 0.17
N ALA A 61 5.45 -4.71 -0.69
CA ALA A 61 4.61 -3.57 -0.35
C ALA A 61 5.00 -2.90 0.98
N PRO A 62 6.12 -2.19 1.02
CA PRO A 62 6.53 -1.48 2.21
C PRO A 62 5.56 -0.35 2.52
N CYS A 63 5.25 -0.12 3.79
CA CYS A 63 4.57 1.06 4.27
C CYS A 63 5.39 1.67 5.41
N VAL A 64 5.88 2.87 5.22
CA VAL A 64 6.71 3.57 6.20
C VAL A 64 5.92 4.68 6.86
N VAL A 65 5.88 4.66 8.20
CA VAL A 65 5.27 5.72 9.00
C VAL A 65 6.25 6.25 10.03
N ARG A 66 5.99 7.46 10.49
CA ARG A 66 6.80 8.08 11.54
C ARG A 66 6.15 7.93 12.91
N GLN A 67 6.93 7.49 13.91
CA GLN A 67 6.53 7.45 15.32
C GLN A 67 7.56 8.22 16.18
N GLY A 68 7.26 9.47 16.49
CA GLY A 68 8.22 10.33 17.17
C GLY A 68 9.53 10.48 16.37
N PRO A 69 10.69 10.16 16.95
CA PRO A 69 11.97 10.24 16.23
C PRO A 69 12.28 9.03 15.35
N ARG A 70 11.44 7.98 15.36
CA ARG A 70 11.67 6.73 14.63
C ARG A 70 10.77 6.63 13.42
N TYR A 71 11.24 5.88 12.43
CA TYR A 71 10.47 5.41 11.29
C TYR A 71 10.19 3.91 11.49
N ILE A 72 8.97 3.50 11.21
CA ILE A 72 8.52 2.12 11.29
C ILE A 72 8.05 1.71 9.90
N MET A 73 8.58 0.62 9.38
CA MET A 73 8.19 0.02 8.11
C MET A 73 7.42 -1.28 8.40
N HIS A 74 6.21 -1.41 7.88
CA HIS A 74 5.49 -2.68 7.81
C HIS A 74 5.53 -3.18 6.38
N TYR A 75 5.63 -4.51 6.19
CA TYR A 75 5.70 -5.10 4.86
C TYR A 75 5.26 -6.56 4.87
N GLY A 76 4.85 -7.04 3.70
CA GLY A 76 4.41 -8.42 3.44
C GLY A 76 5.48 -9.27 2.75
N PRO A 77 5.09 -10.42 2.20
CA PRO A 77 3.79 -11.07 2.41
C PRO A 77 3.64 -11.71 3.80
N SER A 78 2.48 -12.31 4.06
CA SER A 78 2.27 -13.07 5.32
C SER A 78 3.34 -14.17 5.52
N PRO A 79 3.90 -14.30 6.74
CA PRO A 79 3.64 -13.53 7.95
C PRO A 79 4.16 -12.11 7.82
N MET A 80 3.31 -11.13 8.20
CA MET A 80 3.68 -9.72 8.14
C MET A 80 4.94 -9.44 8.95
N ARG A 81 5.73 -8.51 8.48
CA ARG A 81 7.02 -8.10 9.05
C ARG A 81 7.02 -6.62 9.38
N MET A 82 7.98 -6.21 10.18
CA MET A 82 8.25 -4.81 10.43
C MET A 82 9.74 -4.57 10.61
N ALA A 83 10.15 -3.33 10.37
CA ALA A 83 11.48 -2.85 10.69
C ALA A 83 11.41 -1.43 11.24
N SER A 84 12.43 -1.02 12.00
CA SER A 84 12.53 0.35 12.52
C SER A 84 13.86 0.98 12.16
N SER A 85 13.85 2.30 11.95
CA SER A 85 15.03 3.11 11.63
C SER A 85 14.96 4.47 12.33
N MET A 86 16.11 5.09 12.55
CA MET A 86 16.24 6.46 13.03
C MET A 86 16.56 7.46 11.90
N GLU A 87 17.04 6.95 10.75
CA GLU A 87 17.57 7.77 9.66
C GLU A 87 17.23 7.25 8.26
N LEU A 88 16.30 6.25 8.16
CA LEU A 88 15.79 5.68 6.90
C LEU A 88 16.80 4.84 6.07
N THR A 89 18.04 4.70 6.53
CA THR A 89 19.10 3.97 5.80
C THR A 89 19.45 2.63 6.42
N HIS A 90 19.46 2.55 7.76
CA HIS A 90 19.69 1.31 8.48
C HIS A 90 18.41 0.88 9.19
N TRP A 91 18.00 -0.34 8.97
CA TRP A 91 16.75 -0.89 9.48
C TRP A 91 17.00 -2.07 10.40
N MET A 92 16.40 -2.03 11.59
CA MET A 92 16.38 -3.15 12.55
C MET A 92 15.06 -3.89 12.40
N GLU A 93 15.12 -5.17 12.09
CA GLU A 93 13.94 -5.99 11.89
C GLU A 93 13.30 -6.44 13.20
N HIS A 94 11.97 -6.53 13.17
CA HIS A 94 11.10 -6.98 14.24
C HIS A 94 9.96 -7.83 13.68
N SER A 95 9.21 -8.48 14.56
CA SER A 95 7.99 -9.20 14.20
C SER A 95 6.79 -8.50 14.85
N PRO A 96 5.81 -8.03 14.08
CA PRO A 96 4.57 -7.54 14.65
C PRO A 96 3.77 -8.69 15.27
N VAL A 97 2.95 -8.38 16.26
CA VAL A 97 2.00 -9.31 16.86
C VAL A 97 0.62 -9.00 16.32
N ILE A 98 0.02 -9.91 15.56
CA ILE A 98 -1.32 -9.74 14.99
C ILE A 98 -2.29 -10.68 15.68
N GLN A 99 -3.39 -10.13 16.20
CA GLN A 99 -4.37 -10.85 17.01
C GLN A 99 -5.76 -10.81 16.34
N GLY A 100 -6.46 -11.94 16.39
CA GLY A 100 -7.86 -12.05 16.00
C GLY A 100 -8.15 -11.92 14.51
N ALA A 101 -7.13 -11.65 13.70
CA ALA A 101 -7.32 -11.52 12.26
C ALA A 101 -7.48 -12.89 11.59
N PRO A 102 -8.46 -13.07 10.70
CA PRO A 102 -8.56 -14.24 9.84
C PRO A 102 -7.53 -14.14 8.72
N LEU A 103 -6.25 -13.97 9.10
CA LEU A 103 -5.16 -13.82 8.14
C LEU A 103 -4.81 -15.18 7.55
N ASP A 104 -4.83 -15.26 6.26
CA ASP A 104 -4.33 -16.38 5.47
C ASP A 104 -2.96 -16.07 4.84
N SER A 105 -2.48 -16.98 4.00
CA SER A 105 -1.20 -16.82 3.29
C SER A 105 -1.22 -15.73 2.21
N CYS A 106 -2.39 -15.19 1.89
CA CYS A 106 -2.57 -14.18 0.84
C CYS A 106 -2.56 -12.75 1.38
N HIS A 107 -2.53 -12.55 2.71
CA HIS A 107 -2.48 -11.21 3.29
C HIS A 107 -1.16 -10.52 2.99
N ARG A 108 -1.26 -9.29 2.46
CA ARG A 108 -0.13 -8.46 2.00
C ARG A 108 -0.54 -6.99 1.89
N ASP A 109 0.36 -6.15 1.43
CA ASP A 109 0.14 -4.75 1.05
C ASP A 109 -0.45 -3.94 2.19
N SER A 110 0.30 -3.87 3.29
CA SER A 110 -0.14 -3.10 4.46
C SER A 110 0.00 -1.59 4.24
N MET A 111 -1.01 -0.84 4.61
CA MET A 111 -0.99 0.61 4.71
C MET A 111 -1.36 1.03 6.14
N VAL A 112 -0.61 1.94 6.73
CA VAL A 112 -0.81 2.39 8.11
C VAL A 112 -1.22 3.86 8.13
N LEU A 113 -2.32 4.15 8.82
CA LEU A 113 -2.89 5.49 8.97
C LEU A 113 -2.95 5.88 10.46
N PRO A 114 -2.49 7.08 10.87
CA PRO A 114 -2.67 7.55 12.24
C PRO A 114 -4.16 7.84 12.53
N LYS A 115 -4.61 7.46 13.73
CA LYS A 115 -5.96 7.77 14.21
C LYS A 115 -6.04 9.19 14.75
N PRO A 116 -7.13 9.92 14.52
CA PRO A 116 -7.44 11.09 15.29
C PRO A 116 -7.49 10.78 16.80
N GLY A 117 -6.69 11.48 17.59
CA GLY A 117 -6.65 11.26 19.05
C GLY A 117 -5.61 10.24 19.53
N GLY A 118 -4.88 9.58 18.65
CA GLY A 118 -3.81 8.63 18.96
C GLY A 118 -4.09 7.20 18.52
N GLY A 119 -3.02 6.40 18.43
CA GLY A 119 -3.05 5.07 17.86
C GLY A 119 -3.07 5.05 16.32
N TRP A 120 -3.31 3.88 15.73
CA TRP A 120 -3.10 3.61 14.32
C TRP A 120 -4.15 2.65 13.77
N TRP A 121 -4.51 2.81 12.50
CA TRP A 121 -5.15 1.77 11.71
C TRP A 121 -4.15 1.17 10.73
N MET A 122 -4.29 -0.12 10.46
CA MET A 122 -3.59 -0.81 9.38
C MET A 122 -4.62 -1.44 8.45
N TYR A 123 -4.50 -1.17 7.17
CA TYR A 123 -5.30 -1.80 6.12
C TYR A 123 -4.44 -2.82 5.42
N ILE A 124 -4.96 -4.04 5.24
CA ILE A 124 -4.23 -5.14 4.60
C ILE A 124 -5.16 -5.82 3.60
N THR A 125 -4.67 -6.06 2.40
CA THR A 125 -5.42 -6.86 1.42
C THR A 125 -5.29 -8.35 1.69
N GLY A 126 -6.28 -9.12 1.29
CA GLY A 126 -6.35 -10.57 1.43
C GLY A 126 -7.58 -11.16 0.79
N ILE A 127 -7.97 -12.35 1.23
CA ILE A 127 -9.17 -13.05 0.78
C ILE A 127 -10.07 -13.43 1.96
N ASP A 128 -11.37 -13.55 1.69
CA ASP A 128 -12.31 -14.17 2.63
C ASP A 128 -12.44 -15.69 2.38
N GLU A 129 -13.30 -16.34 3.16
CA GLU A 129 -13.58 -17.78 3.05
C GLU A 129 -14.17 -18.22 1.70
N ASN A 130 -14.67 -17.26 0.91
CA ASN A 130 -15.24 -17.48 -0.44
C ASN A 130 -14.27 -17.08 -1.56
N MET A 131 -13.00 -16.79 -1.22
CA MET A 131 -11.97 -16.32 -2.15
C MET A 131 -12.27 -14.94 -2.75
N ASN A 132 -13.12 -14.13 -2.13
CA ASN A 132 -13.32 -12.75 -2.53
C ASN A 132 -12.23 -11.88 -1.95
N GLY A 133 -11.75 -10.90 -2.73
CA GLY A 133 -10.79 -9.92 -2.25
C GLY A 133 -11.38 -9.07 -1.12
N VAL A 134 -10.61 -8.85 -0.08
CA VAL A 134 -11.00 -8.03 1.07
C VAL A 134 -9.90 -7.06 1.47
N ILE A 135 -10.30 -5.97 2.10
CA ILE A 135 -9.39 -5.10 2.85
C ILE A 135 -9.74 -5.26 4.33
N SER A 136 -8.85 -5.87 5.08
CA SER A 136 -8.93 -5.98 6.54
C SER A 136 -8.46 -4.70 7.18
N VAL A 137 -9.14 -4.23 8.23
CA VAL A 137 -8.66 -3.15 9.08
C VAL A 137 -8.34 -3.66 10.48
N LEU A 138 -7.14 -3.30 10.95
CA LEU A 138 -6.62 -3.60 12.28
C LEU A 138 -6.31 -2.31 13.00
N GLU A 139 -6.23 -2.35 14.33
CA GLU A 139 -5.82 -1.21 15.14
C GLU A 139 -4.64 -1.52 16.05
N SER A 140 -3.85 -0.49 16.38
CA SER A 140 -2.71 -0.55 17.27
C SER A 140 -2.52 0.75 18.02
N GLU A 141 -1.96 0.66 19.25
CA GLU A 141 -1.51 1.82 20.03
C GLU A 141 0.01 2.02 19.95
N ASP A 142 0.74 1.00 19.49
CA ASP A 142 2.21 0.96 19.57
C ASP A 142 2.93 0.64 18.23
N LEU A 143 2.18 0.38 17.14
CA LEU A 143 2.66 -0.09 15.84
C LEU A 143 3.27 -1.51 15.86
N ILE A 144 3.22 -2.21 16.98
CA ILE A 144 3.78 -3.55 17.17
C ILE A 144 2.66 -4.57 17.34
N THR A 145 1.71 -4.27 18.22
CA THR A 145 0.59 -5.16 18.53
C THR A 145 -0.67 -4.68 17.79
N TRP A 146 -1.19 -5.51 16.92
CA TRP A 146 -2.32 -5.22 16.06
C TRP A 146 -3.50 -6.12 16.37
N THR A 147 -4.68 -5.53 16.52
CA THR A 147 -5.94 -6.25 16.76
C THR A 147 -6.86 -6.08 15.56
N PHE A 148 -7.36 -7.17 15.00
CA PHE A 148 -8.33 -7.13 13.92
C PHE A 148 -9.64 -6.51 14.39
N LEU A 149 -10.17 -5.57 13.60
CA LEU A 149 -11.48 -4.97 13.84
C LEU A 149 -12.56 -5.59 12.96
N ARG A 150 -12.39 -5.46 11.64
CA ARG A 150 -13.34 -5.93 10.63
C ARG A 150 -12.72 -5.91 9.22
N PHE A 151 -13.50 -6.36 8.25
CA PHE A 151 -13.21 -6.07 6.85
C PHE A 151 -13.76 -4.68 6.51
N ALA A 152 -12.89 -3.77 6.11
CA ALA A 152 -13.25 -2.41 5.73
C ALA A 152 -13.88 -2.35 4.32
N LEU A 153 -13.49 -3.25 3.43
CA LEU A 153 -14.09 -3.44 2.12
C LEU A 153 -14.13 -4.93 1.78
N ARG A 154 -15.19 -5.37 1.08
CA ARG A 154 -15.28 -6.72 0.50
C ARG A 154 -15.63 -6.63 -0.97
N THR A 155 -15.02 -7.48 -1.80
CA THR A 155 -15.59 -7.78 -3.13
C THR A 155 -16.61 -8.91 -3.01
N THR A 156 -17.43 -9.12 -4.03
CA THR A 156 -18.37 -10.22 -4.11
C THR A 156 -18.16 -11.05 -5.38
N ASP A 157 -18.78 -12.22 -5.44
CA ASP A 157 -18.75 -13.09 -6.63
C ASP A 157 -19.16 -12.37 -7.91
N ALA A 158 -20.07 -11.40 -7.79
CA ALA A 158 -20.54 -10.60 -8.91
C ALA A 158 -19.48 -9.66 -9.49
N CYS A 159 -18.41 -9.36 -8.75
CA CYS A 159 -17.27 -8.58 -9.23
C CYS A 159 -16.54 -9.26 -10.40
N GLY A 160 -16.62 -10.59 -10.49
CA GLY A 160 -16.02 -11.37 -11.60
C GLY A 160 -14.50 -11.52 -11.53
N VAL A 161 -13.84 -10.87 -10.57
CA VAL A 161 -12.38 -10.92 -10.37
C VAL A 161 -12.09 -11.81 -9.16
N LYS A 162 -11.64 -13.04 -9.42
CA LYS A 162 -11.33 -14.03 -8.39
C LYS A 162 -10.02 -14.77 -8.68
N PRO A 163 -8.89 -14.08 -8.65
CA PRO A 163 -7.61 -14.79 -8.63
C PRO A 163 -7.44 -15.55 -7.30
N PRO A 164 -6.53 -16.54 -7.23
CA PRO A 164 -6.28 -17.31 -6.01
C PRO A 164 -5.86 -16.48 -4.80
N TRP A 165 -5.42 -15.24 -5.01
CA TRP A 165 -4.97 -14.31 -3.96
C TRP A 165 -5.94 -13.13 -3.71
N GLY A 166 -7.16 -13.18 -4.24
CA GLY A 166 -8.10 -12.06 -4.24
C GLY A 166 -7.81 -11.06 -5.37
N GLY A 167 -8.79 -10.26 -5.74
CA GLY A 167 -8.68 -9.26 -6.82
C GLY A 167 -8.27 -7.87 -6.33
N THR A 168 -8.17 -7.67 -5.01
CA THR A 168 -7.82 -6.38 -4.40
C THR A 168 -6.34 -6.35 -4.05
N GLU A 169 -5.69 -5.21 -4.29
CA GLU A 169 -4.27 -4.97 -3.95
C GLU A 169 -4.06 -3.54 -3.49
N SER A 170 -2.96 -3.34 -2.76
CA SER A 170 -2.36 -2.05 -2.45
C SER A 170 -3.35 -1.02 -1.91
N PRO A 171 -4.04 -1.29 -0.79
CA PRO A 171 -4.93 -0.32 -0.19
C PRO A 171 -4.16 0.92 0.26
N PHE A 172 -4.71 2.11 -0.01
CA PHE A 172 -4.21 3.37 0.51
C PHE A 172 -5.37 4.22 1.00
N VAL A 173 -5.28 4.75 2.22
CA VAL A 173 -6.35 5.56 2.81
C VAL A 173 -5.83 6.94 3.14
N VAL A 174 -6.56 7.97 2.72
CA VAL A 174 -6.28 9.36 3.05
C VAL A 174 -7.52 10.03 3.62
N TYR A 175 -7.35 10.90 4.62
CA TYR A 175 -8.41 11.73 5.17
C TYR A 175 -8.38 13.12 4.56
N ARG A 176 -9.53 13.58 4.07
CA ARG A 176 -9.71 14.93 3.56
C ARG A 176 -11.14 15.44 3.77
N GLU A 177 -11.28 16.63 4.35
CA GLU A 177 -12.55 17.36 4.45
C GLU A 177 -13.73 16.57 5.05
N GLY A 178 -13.45 15.75 6.07
CA GLY A 178 -14.47 14.98 6.78
C GLY A 178 -14.68 13.57 6.25
N LEU A 179 -14.04 13.19 5.15
CA LEU A 179 -14.14 11.87 4.54
C LEU A 179 -12.79 11.15 4.50
N TYR A 180 -12.85 9.84 4.60
CA TYR A 180 -11.75 8.94 4.29
C TYR A 180 -11.93 8.40 2.87
N TYR A 181 -10.87 8.44 2.10
CA TYR A 181 -10.83 7.92 0.72
C TYR A 181 -9.93 6.70 0.68
N LEU A 182 -10.51 5.55 0.36
CA LEU A 182 -9.79 4.29 0.16
C LEU A 182 -9.53 4.08 -1.34
N PHE A 183 -8.26 4.03 -1.69
CA PHE A 183 -7.78 3.64 -3.01
C PHE A 183 -7.43 2.16 -2.96
N ILE A 184 -7.88 1.38 -3.93
CA ILE A 184 -7.48 -0.02 -4.11
C ILE A 184 -7.20 -0.29 -5.58
N THR A 185 -6.17 -1.05 -5.88
CA THR A 185 -5.98 -1.62 -7.22
C THR A 185 -6.82 -2.88 -7.34
N LEU A 186 -7.69 -2.92 -8.35
CA LEU A 186 -8.44 -4.12 -8.70
C LEU A 186 -7.74 -4.81 -9.87
N THR A 187 -7.13 -5.96 -9.62
CA THR A 187 -6.33 -6.66 -10.62
C THR A 187 -7.12 -7.73 -11.35
N ASP A 188 -6.87 -7.87 -12.65
CA ASP A 188 -7.26 -9.03 -13.44
C ASP A 188 -6.01 -9.83 -13.82
N CYS A 189 -5.69 -10.82 -13.02
CA CYS A 189 -4.49 -11.63 -13.23
C CYS A 189 -4.50 -12.47 -14.52
N LYS A 190 -5.64 -12.70 -15.15
CA LYS A 190 -5.72 -13.41 -16.45
C LYS A 190 -5.19 -12.56 -17.59
N GLN A 191 -5.33 -11.24 -17.46
CA GLN A 191 -4.88 -10.26 -18.44
C GLN A 191 -3.63 -9.51 -17.96
N HIS A 192 -3.10 -9.85 -16.80
CA HIS A 192 -2.01 -9.09 -16.14
C HIS A 192 -2.30 -7.58 -16.15
N ASN A 193 -3.52 -7.21 -15.71
CA ASN A 193 -4.00 -5.86 -15.78
C ASN A 193 -3.90 -5.19 -14.41
N TYR A 194 -3.00 -4.22 -14.29
CA TYR A 194 -2.65 -3.52 -13.06
C TYR A 194 -2.83 -1.99 -13.21
N HIS A 195 -3.85 -1.54 -13.91
CA HIS A 195 -4.08 -0.11 -14.12
C HIS A 195 -5.45 0.38 -13.65
N ASN A 196 -6.16 -0.41 -12.87
CA ASN A 196 -7.52 -0.08 -12.44
C ASN A 196 -7.55 0.15 -10.92
N THR A 197 -7.41 1.41 -10.52
CA THR A 197 -7.58 1.81 -9.12
C THR A 197 -8.97 2.39 -8.92
N LEU A 198 -9.72 1.80 -7.99
CA LEU A 198 -11.00 2.30 -7.53
C LEU A 198 -10.84 3.13 -6.27
N VAL A 199 -11.63 4.20 -6.15
CA VAL A 199 -11.64 5.07 -4.98
C VAL A 199 -13.03 5.02 -4.34
N PHE A 200 -13.07 4.67 -3.06
CA PHE A 200 -14.27 4.67 -2.23
C PHE A 200 -14.16 5.81 -1.21
N ALA A 201 -15.31 6.39 -0.82
CA ALA A 201 -15.35 7.42 0.22
C ALA A 201 -16.27 7.00 1.35
N SER A 202 -15.87 7.30 2.61
CA SER A 202 -16.67 7.01 3.82
C SER A 202 -16.36 8.01 4.93
N GLU A 203 -17.33 8.30 5.77
CA GLU A 203 -17.11 8.99 7.05
C GLU A 203 -16.47 8.05 8.10
N ASP A 204 -16.69 6.73 7.95
CA ASP A 204 -16.11 5.70 8.81
C ASP A 204 -14.86 5.08 8.16
N PRO A 205 -13.65 5.31 8.72
CA PRO A 205 -12.41 4.74 8.17
C PRO A 205 -12.37 3.20 8.21
N THR A 206 -13.29 2.58 8.94
CA THR A 206 -13.31 1.11 9.07
C THR A 206 -14.38 0.45 8.19
N ASP A 207 -15.15 1.23 7.42
CA ASP A 207 -16.21 0.68 6.57
C ASP A 207 -16.35 1.44 5.24
N PHE A 208 -15.94 0.82 4.14
CA PHE A 208 -16.11 1.31 2.78
C PHE A 208 -17.12 0.46 1.98
N GLY A 209 -17.81 -0.48 2.64
CA GLY A 209 -18.89 -1.26 2.06
C GLY A 209 -18.46 -2.50 1.27
N CYS A 210 -19.18 -2.76 0.18
CA CYS A 210 -18.97 -3.93 -0.69
C CYS A 210 -18.90 -3.49 -2.15
N TYR A 211 -17.99 -4.11 -2.90
CA TYR A 211 -17.88 -3.91 -4.34
C TYR A 211 -18.33 -5.18 -5.11
N SER A 212 -19.34 -5.02 -5.95
CA SER A 212 -19.95 -6.10 -6.71
C SER A 212 -19.69 -5.99 -8.22
N GLY A 213 -18.76 -5.13 -8.65
CA GLY A 213 -18.46 -4.89 -10.04
C GLY A 213 -19.29 -3.77 -10.70
N ASN A 214 -20.10 -3.04 -9.91
CA ASN A 214 -20.87 -1.90 -10.40
C ASN A 214 -20.45 -0.61 -9.66
N PRO A 215 -19.55 0.19 -10.23
CA PRO A 215 -19.00 1.37 -9.56
C PRO A 215 -20.07 2.36 -9.08
N GLU A 216 -21.08 2.65 -9.91
CA GLU A 216 -22.13 3.63 -9.58
C GLU A 216 -22.99 3.19 -8.39
N ARG A 217 -23.31 1.89 -8.30
CA ARG A 217 -24.12 1.34 -7.21
C ARG A 217 -23.33 1.16 -5.93
N ASP A 218 -22.05 0.81 -6.04
CA ASP A 218 -21.23 0.31 -4.95
C ASP A 218 -20.40 1.43 -4.29
N GLY A 219 -20.71 2.70 -4.57
CA GLY A 219 -20.10 3.85 -3.90
C GLY A 219 -18.69 4.20 -4.33
N VAL A 220 -18.30 3.78 -5.55
CA VAL A 220 -17.03 4.21 -6.15
C VAL A 220 -17.16 5.67 -6.58
N VAL A 221 -16.34 6.54 -6.00
CA VAL A 221 -16.36 7.98 -6.27
C VAL A 221 -15.40 8.39 -7.39
N ALA A 222 -14.36 7.57 -7.66
CA ALA A 222 -13.47 7.77 -8.79
C ALA A 222 -12.87 6.43 -9.25
N GLN A 223 -12.49 6.38 -10.52
CA GLN A 223 -11.73 5.30 -11.11
C GLN A 223 -10.51 5.89 -11.80
N LEU A 224 -9.31 5.43 -11.42
CA LEU A 224 -8.05 5.99 -11.85
C LEU A 224 -7.25 4.97 -12.66
N HIS A 225 -6.54 5.49 -13.68
CA HIS A 225 -5.53 4.72 -14.39
C HIS A 225 -4.23 4.75 -13.60
N ALA A 226 -4.18 3.97 -12.52
CA ALA A 226 -3.06 3.88 -11.60
C ALA A 226 -2.90 2.46 -11.07
N HIS A 227 -1.70 2.11 -10.62
CA HIS A 227 -1.38 0.89 -9.87
C HIS A 227 -0.68 1.25 -8.58
N ALA A 228 -1.13 0.66 -7.47
CA ALA A 228 -0.58 0.83 -6.13
C ALA A 228 -0.29 2.31 -5.79
N PRO A 229 -1.27 3.22 -5.95
CA PRO A 229 -1.02 4.64 -5.73
C PRO A 229 -0.84 4.94 -4.25
N GLU A 230 0.10 5.84 -3.95
CA GLU A 230 0.11 6.59 -2.69
C GLU A 230 -0.32 8.03 -2.95
N VAL A 231 -1.08 8.59 -2.03
CA VAL A 231 -1.56 9.97 -2.07
C VAL A 231 -0.94 10.75 -0.93
N ILE A 232 -0.12 11.72 -1.26
CA ILE A 232 0.69 12.47 -0.31
C ILE A 232 0.44 13.96 -0.46
N GLN A 233 0.66 14.72 0.61
CA GLN A 233 0.56 16.17 0.62
C GLN A 233 1.89 16.80 1.02
N GLU A 234 2.37 17.72 0.21
CA GLU A 234 3.52 18.57 0.54
C GLU A 234 3.14 19.63 1.59
N GLN A 235 4.15 20.21 2.23
CA GLN A 235 3.96 21.24 3.26
C GLN A 235 3.28 22.52 2.73
N ASP A 236 3.38 22.80 1.43
CA ASP A 236 2.70 23.91 0.77
C ASP A 236 1.20 23.65 0.49
N GLY A 237 0.72 22.43 0.79
CA GLY A 237 -0.65 22.01 0.59
C GLY A 237 -0.93 21.33 -0.75
N GLN A 238 0.05 21.26 -1.66
CA GLN A 238 -0.10 20.55 -2.94
C GLN A 238 -0.20 19.05 -2.70
N TRP A 239 -1.20 18.42 -3.31
CA TRP A 239 -1.36 16.97 -3.30
C TRP A 239 -0.67 16.33 -4.50
N TYR A 240 -0.15 15.13 -4.29
CA TYR A 240 0.44 14.29 -5.31
C TYR A 240 -0.10 12.87 -5.21
N ILE A 241 -0.14 12.20 -6.35
CA ILE A 241 -0.46 10.77 -6.45
C ILE A 241 0.67 10.07 -7.19
N SER A 242 1.08 8.91 -6.69
CA SER A 242 2.05 8.06 -7.37
C SER A 242 1.37 6.92 -8.11
N THR A 243 2.08 6.29 -9.02
CA THR A 243 1.72 5.02 -9.66
C THR A 243 2.99 4.28 -10.05
N CYS A 244 2.95 2.95 -10.05
CA CYS A 244 4.10 2.10 -10.34
C CYS A 244 3.70 0.87 -11.16
N GLY A 245 4.63 -0.03 -11.41
CA GLY A 245 4.36 -1.34 -11.96
C GLY A 245 5.54 -2.04 -12.61
N TRP A 246 5.33 -3.32 -12.84
CA TRP A 246 6.27 -4.19 -13.55
C TRP A 246 6.16 -4.05 -15.06
N ARG A 247 7.27 -4.23 -15.77
CA ARG A 247 7.28 -4.31 -17.25
C ARG A 247 6.46 -5.53 -17.71
N GLY A 248 5.64 -5.33 -18.74
CA GLY A 248 4.83 -6.40 -19.34
C GLY A 248 3.53 -6.73 -18.59
N TYR A 249 3.17 -5.98 -17.54
CA TYR A 249 1.96 -6.19 -16.75
C TYR A 249 0.88 -5.14 -16.99
N ASN A 250 0.98 -4.41 -18.11
CA ASN A 250 0.01 -3.37 -18.47
C ASN A 250 -0.24 -2.36 -17.32
N CYS A 251 0.85 -1.87 -16.75
CA CYS A 251 0.85 -0.83 -15.73
C CYS A 251 0.97 0.55 -16.39
N PRO A 252 0.46 1.61 -15.76
CA PRO A 252 0.59 2.99 -16.28
C PRO A 252 2.04 3.44 -16.39
N VAL A 253 2.89 2.97 -15.47
CA VAL A 253 4.34 3.20 -15.45
C VAL A 253 5.03 1.84 -15.39
N GLU A 254 5.97 1.61 -16.28
CA GLU A 254 6.71 0.35 -16.34
C GLU A 254 8.14 0.50 -15.81
N GLY A 255 8.45 -0.30 -14.78
CA GLY A 255 9.79 -0.42 -14.20
C GLY A 255 10.22 0.73 -13.31
N GLY A 256 9.31 1.64 -12.95
CA GLY A 256 9.58 2.80 -12.11
C GLY A 256 8.37 3.22 -11.28
N VAL A 257 8.47 4.39 -10.66
CA VAL A 257 7.37 5.09 -9.99
C VAL A 257 7.17 6.43 -10.67
N GLY A 258 5.97 6.66 -11.19
CA GLY A 258 5.54 7.96 -11.68
C GLY A 258 4.85 8.74 -10.55
N ILE A 259 5.06 10.05 -10.49
CA ILE A 259 4.42 10.93 -9.52
C ILE A 259 3.78 12.11 -10.30
N ALA A 260 2.52 12.38 -10.01
CA ALA A 260 1.77 13.47 -10.63
C ALA A 260 1.09 14.35 -9.58
N LYS A 261 0.82 15.59 -9.91
CA LYS A 261 -0.04 16.44 -9.09
C LYS A 261 -1.46 15.89 -9.07
N LEU A 262 -2.07 15.92 -7.90
CA LEU A 262 -3.45 15.51 -7.70
C LEU A 262 -4.30 16.74 -7.39
N ASP A 263 -5.31 16.96 -8.21
CA ASP A 263 -6.37 17.94 -7.97
C ASP A 263 -7.64 17.21 -7.52
N TRP A 264 -8.14 17.59 -6.37
CA TRP A 264 -9.41 17.07 -5.85
C TRP A 264 -10.58 17.84 -6.47
N ILE A 265 -11.58 17.12 -6.94
CA ILE A 265 -12.79 17.66 -7.57
C ILE A 265 -14.03 17.41 -6.70
#